data_653a744dd7a368960678d22492491dd3
#
_entry.id   653a744dd7a368960678d22492491dd3
#
_cell.length_a   1.000
_cell.length_b   1.000
_cell.length_c   1.000
_cell.angle_alpha   90.00
_cell.angle_beta   90.00
_cell.angle_gamma   90.00
#
_symmetry.space_group_name_H-M   'P 1'
#
loop_
_entity.id
_entity.type
_entity.pdbx_description
1 polymer ?
#
loop_
_entity_poly.entity_id
_entity_poly.type
_entity_poly.pdbx_seq_one_letter_code
_entity_poly.pdbx_strand_id
1 'polypeptide(L)'
;MRKRKPVSRVDNGWFARVYRAQWVGPRSFADQKYGGRKLAEAAAWKWVAIAEERLPMIPPAPVLKEATVHLRSNSKRKNQSYFDVYLPSAIGKSWTTRKFYFRTDDKDSKKAQETIVRNLVANHKLLLAEAHKKSMARWIRDHDKIMQEILKMWNEIKAMSV
;
A
#
# COMPACT_ATOMS: atom_id res chain seq x y z
N MET A 1 3.84 14.55 0.14
CA MET A 1 2.88 14.46 1.26
C MET A 1 3.60 14.72 2.58
N ARG A 2 3.21 15.72 3.37
CA ARG A 2 3.80 15.96 4.70
C ARG A 2 3.36 14.84 5.64
N LYS A 3 4.30 14.07 6.20
CA LYS A 3 4.00 13.07 7.24
C LYS A 3 3.37 13.79 8.43
N ARG A 4 2.11 13.53 8.72
CA ARG A 4 1.45 14.06 9.91
C ARG A 4 2.11 13.45 11.15
N LYS A 5 2.46 14.28 12.13
CA LYS A 5 3.07 13.83 13.39
C LYS A 5 2.02 13.12 14.25
N PRO A 6 2.36 12.02 14.94
CA PRO A 6 1.43 11.33 15.84
C PRO A 6 1.04 12.17 17.05
N VAL A 7 1.91 13.10 17.50
CA VAL A 7 1.65 14.05 18.57
C VAL A 7 1.70 15.46 18.00
N SER A 8 0.72 16.28 18.28
CA SER A 8 0.61 17.67 17.83
C SER A 8 0.12 18.58 18.95
N ARG A 9 0.65 19.81 18.98
CA ARG A 9 0.21 20.85 19.92
C ARG A 9 -1.18 21.34 19.52
N VAL A 10 -2.03 21.54 20.51
CA VAL A 10 -3.34 22.21 20.39
C VAL A 10 -3.47 23.15 21.60
N ASP A 11 -4.06 24.30 21.43
CA ASP A 11 -4.22 25.36 22.45
C ASP A 11 -3.54 25.12 23.81
N ASN A 12 -4.27 24.57 24.77
CA ASN A 12 -3.81 24.31 26.14
C ASN A 12 -3.43 22.84 26.40
N GLY A 13 -2.95 22.12 25.39
CA GLY A 13 -2.60 20.72 25.55
C GLY A 13 -1.94 20.10 24.32
N TRP A 14 -1.87 18.79 24.34
CA TRP A 14 -1.34 17.96 23.26
C TRP A 14 -2.39 16.98 22.80
N PHE A 15 -2.35 16.68 21.51
CA PHE A 15 -3.24 15.76 20.84
C PHE A 15 -2.44 14.61 20.27
N ALA A 16 -2.73 13.40 20.73
CA ALA A 16 -2.04 12.18 20.29
C ALA A 16 -2.97 11.27 19.51
N ARG A 17 -2.43 10.61 18.49
CA ARG A 17 -3.13 9.65 17.64
C ARG A 17 -2.14 8.64 17.10
N VAL A 18 -2.59 7.43 16.82
CA VAL A 18 -1.78 6.34 16.25
C VAL A 18 -2.28 6.01 14.86
N TYR A 19 -1.36 5.77 13.93
CA TYR A 19 -1.70 5.38 12.57
C TYR A 19 -1.67 3.85 12.42
N ARG A 20 -2.82 3.27 11.98
CA ARG A 20 -2.96 1.84 11.68
C ARG A 20 -3.73 1.67 10.36
N ALA A 21 -3.08 1.96 9.22
CA ALA A 21 -3.67 2.19 7.89
C ALA A 21 -4.63 3.38 7.83
N GLN A 22 -5.24 3.73 8.95
CA GLN A 22 -5.98 4.97 9.20
C GLN A 22 -5.58 5.50 10.58
N TRP A 23 -5.88 6.78 10.86
CA TRP A 23 -5.67 7.33 12.18
C TRP A 23 -6.68 6.74 13.17
N VAL A 24 -6.15 6.07 14.17
CA VAL A 24 -6.96 5.47 15.23
C VAL A 24 -6.95 6.41 16.43
N GLY A 25 -8.13 6.68 16.93
CA GLY A 25 -8.52 7.38 18.13
C GLY A 25 -7.65 8.56 18.56
N PRO A 26 -8.22 9.74 18.66
CA PRO A 26 -7.54 10.86 19.29
C PRO A 26 -7.59 10.76 20.81
N ARG A 27 -6.50 11.16 21.47
CA ARG A 27 -6.48 11.44 22.90
C ARG A 27 -5.87 12.80 23.17
N SER A 28 -6.50 13.57 24.06
CA SER A 28 -6.03 14.89 24.49
C SER A 28 -5.29 14.81 25.82
N PHE A 29 -4.23 15.57 25.94
CA PHE A 29 -3.39 15.70 27.13
C PHE A 29 -3.31 17.19 27.51
N ALA A 30 -4.21 17.63 28.37
CA ALA A 30 -4.26 19.04 28.81
C ALA A 30 -3.09 19.37 29.70
N ASP A 31 -2.41 20.50 29.45
CA ASP A 31 -1.24 20.95 30.21
C ASP A 31 -1.53 21.03 31.71
N GLN A 32 -2.68 21.58 32.06
CA GLN A 32 -3.12 21.74 33.47
C GLN A 32 -3.26 20.39 34.20
N LYS A 33 -3.76 19.36 33.49
CA LYS A 33 -3.97 18.02 34.06
C LYS A 33 -2.66 17.28 34.32
N TYR A 34 -1.62 17.57 33.57
CA TYR A 34 -0.33 16.88 33.63
C TYR A 34 0.78 17.70 34.26
N GLY A 35 0.45 18.83 34.89
CA GLY A 35 1.43 19.65 35.59
C GLY A 35 2.31 20.53 34.69
N GLY A 36 1.84 20.84 33.48
CA GLY A 36 2.48 21.75 32.56
C GLY A 36 2.79 21.16 31.20
N ARG A 37 3.17 22.06 30.30
CA ARG A 37 3.34 21.77 28.85
C ARG A 37 4.29 20.59 28.55
N LYS A 38 5.47 20.55 29.21
CA LYS A 38 6.49 19.52 28.98
C LYS A 38 6.03 18.14 29.46
N LEU A 39 5.36 18.09 30.60
CA LEU A 39 4.85 16.85 31.17
C LEU A 39 3.67 16.31 30.35
N ALA A 40 2.78 17.17 29.89
CA ALA A 40 1.69 16.80 28.98
C ALA A 40 2.21 16.24 27.62
N GLU A 41 3.28 16.84 27.08
CA GLU A 41 3.94 16.34 25.88
C GLU A 41 4.55 14.96 26.10
N ALA A 42 5.29 14.78 27.18
CA ALA A 42 5.90 13.50 27.53
C ALA A 42 4.84 12.41 27.72
N ALA A 43 3.74 12.72 28.39
CA ALA A 43 2.61 11.81 28.55
C ALA A 43 1.96 11.45 27.22
N ALA A 44 1.81 12.40 26.30
CA ALA A 44 1.28 12.15 24.97
C ALA A 44 2.18 11.19 24.16
N TRP A 45 3.50 11.39 24.19
CA TRP A 45 4.45 10.49 23.51
C TRP A 45 4.50 9.10 24.14
N LYS A 46 4.48 9.01 25.48
CA LYS A 46 4.43 7.74 26.20
C LYS A 46 3.19 6.93 25.82
N TRP A 47 2.04 7.60 25.76
CA TRP A 47 0.80 6.98 25.34
C TRP A 47 0.86 6.48 23.88
N VAL A 48 1.44 7.25 22.95
CA VAL A 48 1.64 6.82 21.56
C VAL A 48 2.48 5.56 21.52
N ALA A 49 3.58 5.49 22.25
CA ALA A 49 4.44 4.32 22.29
C ALA A 49 3.69 3.05 22.75
N ILE A 50 2.91 3.17 23.86
CA ILE A 50 2.08 2.06 24.35
C ILE A 50 1.02 1.64 23.34
N ALA A 51 0.36 2.61 22.70
CA ALA A 51 -0.66 2.33 21.72
C ALA A 51 -0.08 1.70 20.43
N GLU A 52 1.12 2.12 20.02
CA GLU A 52 1.83 1.51 18.88
C GLU A 52 2.27 0.08 19.15
N GLU A 53 2.66 -0.23 20.38
CA GLU A 53 3.03 -1.58 20.77
C GLU A 53 1.83 -2.54 20.83
N ARG A 54 0.71 -2.06 21.38
CA ARG A 54 -0.46 -2.91 21.63
C ARG A 54 -1.41 -3.08 20.46
N LEU A 55 -1.61 -2.00 19.68
CA LEU A 55 -2.58 -2.07 18.57
C LEU A 55 -2.01 -2.83 17.38
N PRO A 56 -2.71 -3.83 16.85
CA PRO A 56 -2.26 -4.58 15.70
C PRO A 56 -2.15 -3.70 14.44
N MET A 57 -1.21 -4.03 13.58
CA MET A 57 -1.04 -3.37 12.28
C MET A 57 -2.11 -3.86 11.30
N ILE A 58 -2.76 -2.92 10.62
CA ILE A 58 -3.66 -3.25 9.51
C ILE A 58 -2.81 -3.41 8.25
N PRO A 59 -2.82 -4.58 7.61
CA PRO A 59 -2.09 -4.77 6.37
C PRO A 59 -2.68 -3.86 5.28
N PRO A 60 -1.85 -3.33 4.37
CA PRO A 60 -2.34 -2.51 3.27
C PRO A 60 -3.25 -3.34 2.35
N ALA A 61 -4.26 -2.69 1.79
CA ALA A 61 -5.12 -3.34 0.81
C ALA A 61 -4.31 -3.84 -0.41
N PRO A 62 -4.66 -4.99 -0.97
CA PRO A 62 -4.06 -5.46 -2.20
C PRO A 62 -4.24 -4.45 -3.33
N VAL A 63 -3.16 -4.15 -4.06
CA VAL A 63 -3.18 -3.23 -5.19
C VAL A 63 -3.11 -4.03 -6.47
N LEU A 64 -4.06 -3.80 -7.38
CA LEU A 64 -4.01 -4.37 -8.72
C LEU A 64 -2.91 -3.66 -9.51
N LYS A 65 -1.88 -4.41 -9.91
CA LYS A 65 -0.83 -3.92 -10.78
C LYS A 65 -1.19 -4.21 -12.22
N GLU A 66 -0.85 -3.30 -13.12
CA GLU A 66 -1.08 -3.49 -14.55
C GLU A 66 0.18 -3.98 -15.27
N ALA A 67 -0.01 -4.73 -16.34
CA ALA A 67 1.06 -5.08 -17.25
C ALA A 67 1.57 -3.83 -17.97
N THR A 68 2.88 -3.74 -18.18
CA THR A 68 3.49 -2.66 -18.95
C THR A 68 4.16 -3.21 -20.20
N VAL A 69 4.07 -2.46 -21.30
CA VAL A 69 4.67 -2.81 -22.58
C VAL A 69 5.56 -1.68 -23.05
N HIS A 70 6.80 -2.00 -23.33
CA HIS A 70 7.78 -1.04 -23.85
C HIS A 70 8.30 -1.51 -25.21
N LEU A 71 8.27 -0.62 -26.18
CA LEU A 71 8.95 -0.83 -27.46
C LEU A 71 10.42 -0.50 -27.30
N ARG A 72 11.31 -1.43 -27.66
CA ARG A 72 12.76 -1.28 -27.55
C ARG A 72 13.45 -1.69 -28.83
N SER A 73 14.52 -0.98 -29.18
CA SER A 73 15.42 -1.35 -30.27
C SER A 73 16.45 -2.38 -29.78
N ASN A 74 16.80 -3.33 -30.63
CA ASN A 74 17.84 -4.29 -30.31
C ASN A 74 19.21 -3.68 -30.63
N SER A 75 19.99 -3.38 -29.60
CA SER A 75 21.33 -2.78 -29.75
C SER A 75 22.33 -3.66 -30.52
N LYS A 76 22.11 -4.98 -30.52
CA LYS A 76 22.99 -5.94 -31.21
C LYS A 76 22.57 -6.22 -32.65
N ARG A 77 21.34 -5.92 -33.06
CA ARG A 77 20.78 -6.20 -34.38
C ARG A 77 20.01 -4.98 -34.88
N LYS A 78 20.61 -4.19 -35.77
CA LYS A 78 20.07 -2.91 -36.26
C LYS A 78 18.65 -2.98 -36.85
N ASN A 79 18.30 -4.10 -37.48
CA ASN A 79 16.99 -4.30 -38.15
C ASN A 79 15.99 -5.05 -37.25
N GLN A 80 16.21 -5.10 -35.95
CA GLN A 80 15.34 -5.81 -35.03
C GLN A 80 14.95 -4.90 -33.86
N SER A 81 13.67 -4.90 -33.56
CA SER A 81 13.11 -4.30 -32.35
C SER A 81 12.28 -5.35 -31.60
N TYR A 82 11.88 -5.05 -30.38
CA TYR A 82 11.05 -5.96 -29.61
C TYR A 82 10.13 -5.20 -28.67
N PHE A 83 9.00 -5.82 -28.35
CA PHE A 83 8.16 -5.45 -27.23
C PHE A 83 8.66 -6.14 -25.97
N ASP A 84 9.00 -5.35 -24.97
CA ASP A 84 9.38 -5.80 -23.64
C ASP A 84 8.14 -5.73 -22.75
N VAL A 85 7.56 -6.87 -22.43
CA VAL A 85 6.29 -6.99 -21.72
C VAL A 85 6.56 -7.42 -20.29
N TYR A 86 6.17 -6.60 -19.35
CA TYR A 86 6.27 -6.86 -17.91
C TYR A 86 4.91 -7.25 -17.36
N LEU A 87 4.79 -8.50 -16.92
CA LEU A 87 3.56 -9.07 -16.39
C LEU A 87 3.69 -9.19 -14.87
N PRO A 88 2.90 -8.44 -14.07
CA PRO A 88 2.93 -8.58 -12.63
C PRO A 88 2.36 -9.92 -12.18
N SER A 89 2.91 -10.50 -11.11
CA SER A 89 2.31 -11.68 -10.49
C SER A 89 1.06 -11.30 -9.68
N ALA A 90 0.13 -12.24 -9.58
CA ALA A 90 -1.08 -12.09 -8.76
C ALA A 90 -0.78 -11.84 -7.26
N ILE A 91 0.39 -12.26 -6.78
CA ILE A 91 0.83 -12.13 -5.38
C ILE A 91 1.70 -10.87 -5.15
N GLY A 92 1.90 -10.07 -6.18
CA GLY A 92 2.29 -8.66 -6.04
C GLY A 92 3.77 -8.32 -5.89
N LYS A 93 4.70 -9.27 -5.79
CA LYS A 93 6.13 -8.97 -5.60
C LYS A 93 7.05 -9.34 -6.76
N SER A 94 6.61 -10.19 -7.67
CA SER A 94 7.40 -10.63 -8.81
C SER A 94 6.82 -10.15 -10.14
N TRP A 95 7.69 -10.07 -11.14
CA TRP A 95 7.34 -9.72 -12.50
C TRP A 95 7.87 -10.82 -13.41
N THR A 96 7.07 -11.21 -14.39
CA THR A 96 7.54 -12.04 -15.51
C THR A 96 7.76 -11.13 -16.70
N THR A 97 8.96 -11.17 -17.27
CA THR A 97 9.30 -10.40 -18.47
C THR A 97 9.29 -11.31 -19.69
N ARG A 98 8.66 -10.85 -20.76
CA ARG A 98 8.66 -11.54 -22.06
C ARG A 98 9.03 -10.56 -23.17
N LYS A 99 9.87 -11.01 -24.12
CA LYS A 99 10.32 -10.21 -25.26
C LYS A 99 9.76 -10.80 -26.54
N PHE A 100 9.15 -9.95 -27.35
CA PHE A 100 8.55 -10.30 -28.64
C PHE A 100 9.28 -9.55 -29.73
N TYR A 101 10.16 -10.24 -30.44
CA TYR A 101 11.03 -9.66 -31.46
C TYR A 101 10.33 -9.57 -32.80
N PHE A 102 10.60 -8.50 -33.55
CA PHE A 102 10.14 -8.31 -34.91
C PHE A 102 11.19 -7.57 -35.74
N ARG A 103 11.12 -7.67 -37.05
CA ARG A 103 11.97 -6.93 -37.98
C ARG A 103 11.40 -5.52 -38.18
N THR A 104 12.26 -4.50 -38.15
CA THR A 104 11.85 -3.10 -38.30
C THR A 104 11.47 -2.73 -39.73
N ASP A 105 11.98 -3.49 -40.72
CA ASP A 105 11.69 -3.36 -42.15
C ASP A 105 10.43 -4.14 -42.60
N ASP A 106 9.83 -4.91 -41.69
CA ASP A 106 8.66 -5.75 -41.98
C ASP A 106 7.48 -5.30 -41.09
N LYS A 107 6.53 -4.57 -41.72
CA LYS A 107 5.33 -4.05 -41.05
C LYS A 107 4.39 -5.14 -40.58
N ASP A 108 4.30 -6.24 -41.34
CA ASP A 108 3.41 -7.36 -41.03
C ASP A 108 3.93 -8.14 -39.82
N SER A 109 5.25 -8.35 -39.74
CA SER A 109 5.91 -8.93 -38.58
C SER A 109 5.66 -8.10 -37.32
N LYS A 110 5.77 -6.78 -37.39
CA LYS A 110 5.46 -5.88 -36.26
C LYS A 110 3.99 -6.02 -35.83
N LYS A 111 3.05 -5.95 -36.78
CA LYS A 111 1.61 -6.03 -36.52
C LYS A 111 1.20 -7.38 -35.92
N ALA A 112 1.81 -8.46 -36.38
CA ALA A 112 1.60 -9.80 -35.82
C ALA A 112 2.04 -9.84 -34.32
N GLN A 113 3.23 -9.32 -34.00
CA GLN A 113 3.71 -9.28 -32.63
C GLN A 113 2.87 -8.35 -31.74
N GLU A 114 2.42 -7.20 -32.24
CA GLU A 114 1.50 -6.33 -31.52
C GLU A 114 0.20 -7.03 -31.13
N THR A 115 -0.35 -7.83 -32.04
CA THR A 115 -1.57 -8.62 -31.78
C THR A 115 -1.34 -9.67 -30.70
N ILE A 116 -0.21 -10.40 -30.76
CA ILE A 116 0.17 -11.39 -29.74
C ILE A 116 0.32 -10.73 -28.37
N VAL A 117 1.04 -9.59 -28.31
CA VAL A 117 1.26 -8.84 -27.06
C VAL A 117 -0.07 -8.34 -26.49
N ARG A 118 -0.95 -7.78 -27.34
CA ARG A 118 -2.28 -7.30 -26.91
C ARG A 118 -3.10 -8.42 -26.30
N ASN A 119 -3.17 -9.56 -26.96
CA ASN A 119 -3.91 -10.73 -26.46
C ASN A 119 -3.31 -11.27 -25.16
N LEU A 120 -1.98 -11.32 -25.05
CA LEU A 120 -1.30 -11.73 -23.83
C LEU A 120 -1.63 -10.81 -22.65
N VAL A 121 -1.56 -9.49 -22.87
CA VAL A 121 -1.88 -8.49 -21.82
C VAL A 121 -3.35 -8.57 -21.42
N ALA A 122 -4.27 -8.72 -22.39
CA ALA A 122 -5.69 -8.85 -22.12
C ALA A 122 -6.02 -10.10 -21.28
N ASN A 123 -5.49 -11.25 -21.66
CA ASN A 123 -5.66 -12.51 -20.92
C ASN A 123 -5.05 -12.41 -19.52
N HIS A 124 -3.86 -11.81 -19.41
CA HIS A 124 -3.22 -11.61 -18.10
C HIS A 124 -4.03 -10.69 -17.20
N LYS A 125 -4.63 -9.63 -17.76
CA LYS A 125 -5.51 -8.72 -17.01
C LYS A 125 -6.71 -9.43 -16.41
N LEU A 126 -7.33 -10.35 -17.14
CA LEU A 126 -8.45 -11.15 -16.63
C LEU A 126 -8.02 -12.04 -15.46
N LEU A 127 -6.89 -12.75 -15.61
CA LEU A 127 -6.34 -13.59 -14.54
C LEU A 127 -5.99 -12.77 -13.29
N LEU A 128 -5.40 -11.59 -13.47
CA LEU A 128 -5.07 -10.70 -12.36
C LEU A 128 -6.33 -10.17 -11.67
N ALA A 129 -7.37 -9.83 -12.43
CA ALA A 129 -8.62 -9.33 -11.87
C ALA A 129 -9.29 -10.38 -10.96
N GLU A 130 -9.33 -11.66 -11.39
CA GLU A 130 -9.84 -12.73 -10.54
C GLU A 130 -9.01 -12.96 -9.28
N ALA A 131 -7.69 -13.01 -9.42
CA ALA A 131 -6.78 -13.19 -8.29
C ALA A 131 -6.89 -12.01 -7.32
N HIS A 132 -7.00 -10.78 -7.84
CA HIS A 132 -7.19 -9.58 -7.04
C HIS A 132 -8.53 -9.61 -6.28
N LYS A 133 -9.63 -10.01 -6.94
CA LYS A 133 -10.94 -10.16 -6.30
C LYS A 133 -10.88 -11.12 -5.11
N LYS A 134 -10.20 -12.27 -5.27
CA LYS A 134 -10.00 -13.24 -4.18
C LYS A 134 -9.15 -12.67 -3.04
N SER A 135 -8.08 -11.94 -3.38
CA SER A 135 -7.20 -11.28 -2.41
C SER A 135 -7.91 -10.17 -1.65
N MET A 136 -8.74 -9.37 -2.32
CA MET A 136 -9.56 -8.32 -1.70
C MET A 136 -10.60 -8.91 -0.75
N ALA A 137 -11.30 -9.97 -1.14
CA ALA A 137 -12.28 -10.62 -0.28
C ALA A 137 -11.65 -11.18 1.01
N ARG A 138 -10.43 -11.75 0.90
CA ARG A 138 -9.65 -12.18 2.07
C ARG A 138 -9.25 -10.98 2.93
N TRP A 139 -8.69 -9.95 2.30
CA TRP A 139 -8.25 -8.75 3.01
C TRP A 139 -9.39 -8.06 3.76
N ILE A 140 -10.58 -7.91 3.15
CA ILE A 140 -11.76 -7.32 3.81
C ILE A 140 -12.10 -8.11 5.08
N ARG A 141 -12.20 -9.43 4.99
CA ARG A 141 -12.51 -10.29 6.14
C ARG A 141 -11.47 -10.17 7.27
N ASP A 142 -10.17 -10.16 6.90
CA ASP A 142 -9.10 -10.06 7.88
C ASP A 142 -9.01 -8.64 8.47
N HIS A 143 -9.25 -7.61 7.65
CA HIS A 143 -9.36 -6.22 8.06
C HIS A 143 -10.47 -6.02 9.10
N ASP A 144 -11.66 -6.56 8.85
CA ASP A 144 -12.79 -6.41 9.76
C ASP A 144 -12.51 -7.05 11.12
N LYS A 145 -11.86 -8.21 11.16
CA LYS A 145 -11.42 -8.84 12.40
C LYS A 145 -10.43 -7.96 13.17
N ILE A 146 -9.39 -7.47 12.46
CA ILE A 146 -8.37 -6.60 13.07
C ILE A 146 -9.01 -5.30 13.58
N MET A 147 -9.97 -4.73 12.84
CA MET A 147 -10.68 -3.53 13.28
C MET A 147 -11.51 -3.77 14.54
N GLN A 148 -12.15 -4.91 14.67
CA GLN A 148 -12.87 -5.29 15.91
C GLN A 148 -11.90 -5.42 17.08
N GLU A 149 -10.75 -6.05 16.89
CA GLU A 149 -9.70 -6.14 17.90
C GLU A 149 -9.19 -4.76 18.32
N ILE A 150 -8.91 -3.88 17.34
CA ILE A 150 -8.49 -2.50 17.60
C ILE A 150 -9.54 -1.77 18.43
N LEU A 151 -10.81 -1.88 18.11
CA LEU A 151 -11.90 -1.23 18.86
C LEU A 151 -12.00 -1.75 20.30
N LYS A 152 -11.83 -3.05 20.50
CA LYS A 152 -11.82 -3.65 21.84
C LYS A 152 -10.64 -3.12 22.66
N MET A 153 -9.45 -3.24 22.13
CA MET A 153 -8.21 -2.80 22.80
C MET A 153 -8.16 -1.27 22.97
N TRP A 154 -8.80 -0.53 22.07
CA TRP A 154 -8.87 0.91 22.13
C TRP A 154 -9.52 1.43 23.41
N ASN A 155 -10.62 0.84 23.85
CA ASN A 155 -11.28 1.23 25.08
C ASN A 155 -10.39 0.99 26.30
N GLU A 156 -9.62 -0.07 26.32
CA GLU A 156 -8.64 -0.37 27.36
C GLU A 156 -7.50 0.66 27.37
N ILE A 157 -6.91 0.93 26.21
CA ILE A 157 -5.78 1.89 26.05
C ILE A 157 -6.25 3.31 26.41
N LYS A 158 -7.48 3.68 26.04
CA LYS A 158 -8.05 4.99 26.37
C LYS A 158 -8.24 5.20 27.87
N ALA A 159 -8.55 4.15 28.60
CA ALA A 159 -8.76 4.18 30.04
C ALA A 159 -7.46 4.18 30.85
N MET A 160 -6.32 3.81 30.23
CA MET A 160 -5.03 3.75 30.92
C MET A 160 -4.59 5.13 31.40
N SER A 161 -4.23 5.23 32.69
CA SER A 161 -3.51 6.38 33.24
C SER A 161 -2.05 6.33 32.79
N VAL A 162 -1.53 7.44 32.27
CA VAL A 162 -0.16 7.58 31.77
C VAL A 162 0.60 8.58 32.61
#